data_6b0f139b3f3633b11d856b162314d471
#
_entry.id   6b0f139b3f3633b11d856b162314d471
#
_cell.length_a   1.000
_cell.length_b   1.000
_cell.length_c   1.000
_cell.angle_alpha   90.00
_cell.angle_beta   90.00
_cell.angle_gamma   90.00
#
_symmetry.space_group_name_H-M   'P 1'
#
loop_
_entity.id
_entity.type
_entity.pdbx_description
1 polymer ?
#
loop_
_entity_poly.entity_id
_entity_poly.type
_entity_poly.pdbx_seq_one_letter_code
_entity_poly.pdbx_strand_id
1 'polypeptide(L)'
;FKKWAEDCEITLNASEPATFLQDLNEEIKGMKAHMLALPKYKTIRSACLRLKPDKSIDQEASDRSAFATICFKREDEILQSIEESVVNDGWRTETLIYDGLPLYDRQMSLEPSMRRAEAHVLQKTGIYIELAEKPMYQENLTVENVLSHIRNR
;
A
#
# COMPACT_ATOMS: atom_id res chain seq x y z
N PHE A 1 20.64 0.25 -1.37
CA PHE A 1 20.24 -1.15 -1.47
C PHE A 1 21.18 -2.07 -0.69
N LYS A 2 22.49 -1.96 -0.87
CA LYS A 2 23.50 -2.74 -0.15
C LYS A 2 23.34 -2.68 1.37
N LYS A 3 23.13 -1.47 1.91
CA LYS A 3 22.86 -1.25 3.34
C LYS A 3 21.57 -1.94 3.80
N TRP A 4 20.49 -1.89 3.00
CA TRP A 4 19.25 -2.58 3.32
C TRP A 4 19.39 -4.10 3.37
N ALA A 5 20.17 -4.69 2.44
CA ALA A 5 20.44 -6.12 2.45
C ALA A 5 21.28 -6.54 3.66
N GLU A 6 22.25 -5.71 4.06
CA GLU A 6 23.05 -5.90 5.28
C GLU A 6 22.16 -5.81 6.53
N ASP A 7 21.25 -4.83 6.59
CA ASP A 7 20.29 -4.66 7.70
C ASP A 7 19.28 -5.82 7.81
N CYS A 8 18.98 -6.50 6.69
CA CYS A 8 18.10 -7.66 6.63
C CYS A 8 18.84 -9.01 6.74
N GLU A 9 20.15 -9.01 6.97
CA GLU A 9 21.02 -10.24 6.98
C GLU A 9 20.93 -11.06 5.68
N ILE A 10 20.62 -10.41 4.55
CA ILE A 10 20.49 -11.08 3.25
C ILE A 10 21.85 -11.17 2.58
N THR A 11 22.33 -12.39 2.35
CA THR A 11 23.52 -12.63 1.54
C THR A 11 23.18 -12.46 0.06
N LEU A 12 23.62 -11.34 -0.54
CA LEU A 12 23.41 -11.07 -1.96
C LEU A 12 24.45 -11.86 -2.79
N ASN A 13 23.99 -12.84 -3.55
CA ASN A 13 24.79 -13.40 -4.63
C ASN A 13 24.87 -12.38 -5.78
N ALA A 14 26.07 -12.11 -6.27
CA ALA A 14 26.38 -10.95 -7.13
C ALA A 14 25.61 -10.89 -8.47
N SER A 15 24.97 -11.98 -8.89
CA SER A 15 24.29 -12.04 -10.21
C SER A 15 22.75 -11.99 -10.15
N GLU A 16 22.11 -12.63 -9.18
CA GLU A 16 20.63 -12.77 -9.15
C GLU A 16 19.86 -11.51 -8.72
N PRO A 17 20.28 -10.77 -7.67
CA PRO A 17 19.53 -9.57 -7.27
C PRO A 17 19.57 -8.44 -8.30
N ALA A 18 20.62 -8.36 -9.09
CA ALA A 18 20.73 -7.32 -10.12
C ALA A 18 19.71 -7.54 -11.24
N THR A 19 19.49 -8.78 -11.66
CA THR A 19 18.49 -9.13 -12.69
C THR A 19 17.08 -8.87 -12.18
N PHE A 20 16.73 -9.37 -11.00
CA PHE A 20 15.42 -9.12 -10.39
C PHE A 20 15.09 -7.63 -10.26
N LEU A 21 16.06 -6.82 -9.82
CA LEU A 21 15.83 -5.37 -9.68
C LEU A 21 15.72 -4.66 -11.03
N GLN A 22 16.44 -5.14 -12.05
CA GLN A 22 16.30 -4.62 -13.41
C GLN A 22 14.92 -4.94 -13.95
N ASP A 23 14.48 -6.19 -13.84
CA ASP A 23 13.17 -6.65 -14.29
C ASP A 23 12.04 -5.89 -13.58
N LEU A 24 12.12 -5.76 -12.25
CA LEU A 24 11.17 -4.98 -11.45
C LEU A 24 11.13 -3.49 -11.88
N ASN A 25 12.30 -2.90 -12.14
CA ASN A 25 12.37 -1.51 -12.59
C ASN A 25 11.74 -1.32 -13.98
N GLU A 26 11.95 -2.25 -14.91
CA GLU A 26 11.32 -2.19 -16.23
C GLU A 26 9.81 -2.42 -16.15
N GLU A 27 9.35 -3.32 -15.28
CA GLU A 27 7.92 -3.52 -15.03
C GLU A 27 7.27 -2.25 -14.45
N ILE A 28 7.89 -1.62 -13.44
CA ILE A 28 7.41 -0.35 -12.87
C ILE A 28 7.38 0.76 -13.91
N LYS A 29 8.40 0.85 -14.78
CA LYS A 29 8.41 1.83 -15.88
C LYS A 29 7.27 1.59 -16.88
N GLY A 30 7.04 0.32 -17.24
CA GLY A 30 5.95 -0.08 -18.13
C GLY A 30 4.59 0.27 -17.54
N MET A 31 4.36 -0.08 -16.28
CA MET A 31 3.15 0.25 -15.53
C MET A 31 2.92 1.76 -15.42
N LYS A 32 3.97 2.53 -15.09
CA LYS A 32 3.93 3.98 -15.03
C LYS A 32 3.52 4.58 -16.39
N ALA A 33 4.17 4.16 -17.48
CA ALA A 33 3.88 4.65 -18.82
C ALA A 33 2.42 4.34 -19.22
N HIS A 34 1.96 3.11 -18.96
CA HIS A 34 0.58 2.70 -19.23
C HIS A 34 -0.42 3.54 -18.44
N MET A 35 -0.25 3.68 -17.13
CA MET A 35 -1.17 4.45 -16.29
C MET A 35 -1.22 5.93 -16.69
N LEU A 36 -0.07 6.53 -16.95
CA LEU A 36 0.01 7.92 -17.40
C LEU A 36 -0.62 8.14 -18.78
N ALA A 37 -0.69 7.13 -19.65
CA ALA A 37 -1.35 7.23 -20.94
C ALA A 37 -2.89 7.21 -20.85
N LEU A 38 -3.47 6.72 -19.75
CA LEU A 38 -4.93 6.60 -19.62
C LEU A 38 -5.61 7.98 -19.56
N PRO A 39 -6.64 8.23 -20.39
CA PRO A 39 -7.34 9.53 -20.45
C PRO A 39 -7.92 9.98 -19.12
N LYS A 40 -8.40 9.03 -18.28
CA LYS A 40 -8.99 9.30 -16.97
C LYS A 40 -8.03 10.00 -15.98
N TYR A 41 -6.71 9.91 -16.20
CA TYR A 41 -5.70 10.54 -15.34
C TYR A 41 -5.15 11.87 -15.89
N LYS A 42 -5.73 12.40 -16.97
CA LYS A 42 -5.29 13.66 -17.59
C LYS A 42 -5.26 14.83 -16.62
N THR A 43 -6.29 14.95 -15.79
CA THR A 43 -6.39 16.02 -14.77
C THR A 43 -5.29 15.91 -13.72
N ILE A 44 -5.00 14.70 -13.25
CA ILE A 44 -3.92 14.46 -12.28
C ILE A 44 -2.57 14.83 -12.88
N ARG A 45 -2.30 14.41 -14.12
CA ARG A 45 -1.06 14.79 -14.82
C ARG A 45 -0.88 16.30 -14.93
N SER A 46 -1.95 17.01 -15.29
CA SER A 46 -1.91 18.48 -15.38
C SER A 46 -1.68 19.16 -14.03
N ALA A 47 -2.25 18.61 -12.95
CA ALA A 47 -2.06 19.14 -11.59
C ALA A 47 -0.67 18.86 -11.01
N CYS A 48 0.01 17.82 -11.52
CA CYS A 48 1.32 17.40 -11.02
C CYS A 48 2.51 17.97 -11.84
N LEU A 49 2.27 18.95 -12.69
CA LEU A 49 3.34 19.58 -13.47
C LEU A 49 4.41 20.19 -12.54
N ARG A 50 5.66 19.92 -12.88
CA ARG A 50 6.85 20.48 -12.21
C ARG A 50 7.67 21.30 -13.21
N LEU A 51 8.21 22.40 -12.73
CA LEU A 51 9.04 23.28 -13.54
C LEU A 51 10.50 23.20 -13.07
N LYS A 52 11.40 23.24 -14.04
CA LYS A 52 12.83 23.46 -13.82
C LYS A 52 13.12 24.93 -13.44
N PRO A 53 14.34 25.27 -12.99
CA PRO A 53 14.71 26.66 -12.71
C PRO A 53 14.55 27.62 -13.89
N ASP A 54 14.71 27.12 -15.10
CA ASP A 54 14.54 27.87 -16.37
C ASP A 54 13.06 28.01 -16.80
N LYS A 55 12.13 27.59 -15.95
CA LYS A 55 10.67 27.54 -16.15
C LYS A 55 10.20 26.56 -17.26
N SER A 56 11.07 25.74 -17.81
CA SER A 56 10.64 24.62 -18.66
C SER A 56 10.01 23.50 -17.85
N ILE A 57 9.21 22.64 -18.47
CA ILE A 57 8.58 21.51 -17.79
C ILE A 57 9.64 20.44 -17.47
N ASP A 58 9.72 20.05 -16.21
CA ASP A 58 10.42 18.83 -15.81
C ASP A 58 9.50 17.62 -15.98
N GLN A 59 9.56 17.00 -17.13
CA GLN A 59 8.66 15.91 -17.47
C GLN A 59 8.84 14.70 -16.55
N GLU A 60 10.09 14.36 -16.23
CA GLU A 60 10.36 13.20 -15.37
C GLU A 60 9.85 13.40 -13.93
N ALA A 61 10.08 14.56 -13.35
CA ALA A 61 9.56 14.89 -12.02
C ALA A 61 8.03 14.99 -12.01
N SER A 62 7.44 15.52 -13.09
CA SER A 62 5.99 15.60 -13.29
C SER A 62 5.37 14.20 -13.36
N ASP A 63 5.95 13.31 -14.17
CA ASP A 63 5.47 11.95 -14.34
C ASP A 63 5.61 11.12 -13.06
N ARG A 64 6.69 11.29 -12.30
CA ARG A 64 6.85 10.64 -10.97
C ARG A 64 5.78 11.11 -10.00
N SER A 65 5.55 12.42 -9.92
CA SER A 65 4.54 13.01 -9.03
C SER A 65 3.12 12.55 -9.42
N ALA A 66 2.81 12.55 -10.71
CA ALA A 66 1.51 12.11 -11.20
C ALA A 66 1.29 10.61 -10.93
N PHE A 67 2.29 9.77 -11.19
CA PHE A 67 2.20 8.33 -10.94
C PHE A 67 1.98 8.03 -9.46
N ALA A 68 2.75 8.65 -8.56
CA ALA A 68 2.57 8.50 -7.13
C ALA A 68 1.15 8.93 -6.69
N THR A 69 0.65 10.06 -7.20
CA THR A 69 -0.71 10.53 -6.90
C THR A 69 -1.78 9.56 -7.39
N ILE A 70 -1.58 8.94 -8.56
CA ILE A 70 -2.49 7.92 -9.09
C ILE A 70 -2.47 6.67 -8.19
N CYS A 71 -1.29 6.22 -7.77
CA CYS A 71 -1.17 5.06 -6.87
C CYS A 71 -1.88 5.30 -5.54
N PHE A 72 -1.65 6.43 -4.88
CA PHE A 72 -2.33 6.79 -3.64
C PHE A 72 -3.85 6.87 -3.80
N LYS A 73 -4.32 7.45 -4.90
CA LYS A 73 -5.75 7.50 -5.18
C LYS A 73 -6.35 6.10 -5.35
N ARG A 74 -5.65 5.19 -6.02
CA ARG A 74 -6.11 3.81 -6.19
C ARG A 74 -6.10 3.02 -4.89
N GLU A 75 -5.08 3.24 -4.06
CA GLU A 75 -5.01 2.68 -2.72
C GLU A 75 -6.19 3.14 -1.86
N ASP A 76 -6.47 4.44 -1.85
CA ASP A 76 -7.61 5.03 -1.14
C ASP A 76 -8.96 4.45 -1.63
N GLU A 77 -9.16 4.31 -2.94
CA GLU A 77 -10.35 3.68 -3.52
C GLU A 77 -10.52 2.21 -3.05
N ILE A 78 -9.42 1.46 -2.93
CA ILE A 78 -9.43 0.09 -2.42
C ILE A 78 -9.80 0.08 -0.94
N LEU A 79 -9.11 0.87 -0.11
CA LEU A 79 -9.34 0.94 1.32
C LEU A 79 -10.77 1.37 1.66
N GLN A 80 -11.31 2.38 0.98
CA GLN A 80 -12.70 2.80 1.14
C GLN A 80 -13.67 1.67 0.75
N SER A 81 -13.37 0.91 -0.30
CA SER A 81 -14.21 -0.22 -0.70
C SER A 81 -14.19 -1.36 0.32
N ILE A 82 -13.05 -1.63 0.94
CA ILE A 82 -12.93 -2.59 2.04
C ILE A 82 -13.77 -2.11 3.23
N GLU A 83 -13.58 -0.85 3.64
CA GLU A 83 -14.30 -0.25 4.76
C GLU A 83 -15.83 -0.32 4.55
N GLU A 84 -16.32 0.09 3.39
CA GLU A 84 -17.75 -0.01 3.05
C GLU A 84 -18.27 -1.44 3.21
N SER A 85 -17.53 -2.43 2.73
CA SER A 85 -17.95 -3.84 2.80
C SER A 85 -18.01 -4.34 4.24
N VAL A 86 -16.97 -4.09 5.04
CA VAL A 86 -16.91 -4.59 6.42
C VAL A 86 -17.89 -3.86 7.35
N VAL A 87 -18.14 -2.57 7.11
CA VAL A 87 -19.16 -1.81 7.84
C VAL A 87 -20.57 -2.31 7.53
N ASN A 88 -20.84 -2.65 6.26
CA ASN A 88 -22.11 -3.26 5.86
C ASN A 88 -22.31 -4.65 6.47
N ASP A 89 -21.25 -5.37 6.79
CA ASP A 89 -21.27 -6.63 7.52
C ASP A 89 -21.45 -6.45 9.04
N GLY A 90 -21.48 -5.21 9.53
CA GLY A 90 -21.67 -4.89 10.95
C GLY A 90 -20.38 -4.71 11.76
N TRP A 91 -19.22 -4.74 11.11
CA TRP A 91 -17.96 -4.44 11.78
C TRP A 91 -17.85 -2.94 12.10
N ARG A 92 -17.17 -2.64 13.19
CA ARG A 92 -16.84 -1.27 13.55
C ARG A 92 -15.39 -0.98 13.14
N THR A 93 -15.18 0.15 12.48
CA THR A 93 -13.86 0.67 12.11
C THR A 93 -13.69 2.06 12.72
N GLU A 94 -12.49 2.45 13.08
CA GLU A 94 -12.23 3.79 13.64
C GLU A 94 -11.33 4.62 12.73
N THR A 95 -10.24 4.06 12.25
CA THR A 95 -9.29 4.77 11.39
C THR A 95 -8.52 3.80 10.52
N LEU A 96 -8.11 4.28 9.35
CA LEU A 96 -7.16 3.58 8.50
C LEU A 96 -5.76 3.71 9.09
N ILE A 97 -5.04 2.60 9.20
CA ILE A 97 -3.65 2.59 9.66
C ILE A 97 -2.78 2.03 8.54
N TYR A 98 -2.07 2.91 7.82
CA TYR A 98 -1.25 2.54 6.65
C TYR A 98 -2.08 1.76 5.61
N ASP A 99 -1.70 0.50 5.37
CA ASP A 99 -2.31 -0.46 4.45
C ASP A 99 -3.33 -1.39 5.13
N GLY A 100 -3.76 -1.06 6.35
CA GLY A 100 -4.65 -1.88 7.17
C GLY A 100 -5.87 -1.15 7.69
N LEU A 101 -6.89 -1.93 8.05
CA LEU A 101 -8.12 -1.46 8.66
C LEU A 101 -8.34 -2.21 9.99
N PRO A 102 -8.25 -1.52 11.15
CA PRO A 102 -8.61 -2.12 12.42
C PRO A 102 -10.11 -2.43 12.49
N LEU A 103 -10.45 -3.65 12.80
CA LEU A 103 -11.82 -4.11 12.97
C LEU A 103 -12.11 -4.43 14.42
N TYR A 104 -13.22 -3.94 14.90
CA TYR A 104 -13.73 -4.14 16.26
C TYR A 104 -15.09 -4.82 16.15
N ASP A 105 -15.28 -5.83 16.84
CA ASP A 105 -16.41 -6.64 17.22
C ASP A 105 -16.13 -8.12 16.96
N ARG A 106 -15.92 -8.85 18.06
CA ARG A 106 -15.46 -10.24 18.02
C ARG A 106 -16.57 -11.28 17.95
N GLN A 107 -17.82 -10.84 17.85
CA GLN A 107 -18.95 -11.80 17.81
C GLN A 107 -19.12 -12.44 16.43
N MET A 108 -18.46 -11.90 15.41
CA MET A 108 -18.57 -12.36 14.04
C MET A 108 -17.27 -13.02 13.56
N SER A 109 -17.40 -14.03 12.69
CA SER A 109 -16.24 -14.60 12.01
C SER A 109 -15.70 -13.62 10.97
N LEU A 110 -14.40 -13.33 11.02
CA LEU A 110 -13.74 -12.39 10.13
C LEU A 110 -13.60 -12.94 8.70
N GLU A 111 -13.31 -14.22 8.55
CA GLU A 111 -13.04 -14.84 7.24
C GLU A 111 -14.14 -14.61 6.19
N PRO A 112 -15.44 -14.83 6.46
CA PRO A 112 -16.49 -14.53 5.50
C PRO A 112 -16.57 -13.06 5.10
N SER A 113 -16.29 -12.15 6.05
CA SER A 113 -16.28 -10.70 5.78
C SER A 113 -15.11 -10.30 4.89
N MET A 114 -13.92 -10.89 5.10
CA MET A 114 -12.76 -10.68 4.22
C MET A 114 -13.07 -11.11 2.78
N ARG A 115 -13.65 -12.29 2.57
CA ARG A 115 -14.02 -12.77 1.22
C ARG A 115 -15.05 -11.87 0.55
N ARG A 116 -16.03 -11.35 1.29
CA ARG A 116 -16.99 -10.38 0.74
C ARG A 116 -16.31 -9.05 0.39
N ALA A 117 -15.39 -8.57 1.23
CA ALA A 117 -14.64 -7.35 0.96
C ALA A 117 -13.76 -7.48 -0.28
N GLU A 118 -13.05 -8.60 -0.45
CA GLU A 118 -12.28 -8.90 -1.67
C GLU A 118 -13.17 -8.88 -2.93
N ALA A 119 -14.32 -9.53 -2.87
CA ALA A 119 -15.28 -9.55 -3.99
C ALA A 119 -15.84 -8.13 -4.27
N HIS A 120 -16.15 -7.36 -3.22
CA HIS A 120 -16.63 -5.99 -3.35
C HIS A 120 -15.58 -5.07 -3.98
N VAL A 121 -14.31 -5.15 -3.55
CA VAL A 121 -13.20 -4.41 -4.15
C VAL A 121 -13.05 -4.75 -5.62
N LEU A 122 -13.05 -6.05 -5.97
CA LEU A 122 -12.96 -6.48 -7.36
C LEU A 122 -14.09 -5.91 -8.21
N GLN A 123 -15.33 -5.97 -7.72
CA GLN A 123 -16.49 -5.44 -8.41
C GLN A 123 -16.42 -3.93 -8.62
N LYS A 124 -15.98 -3.19 -7.60
CA LYS A 124 -15.99 -1.72 -7.58
C LYS A 124 -14.80 -1.10 -8.32
N THR A 125 -13.63 -1.71 -8.18
CA THR A 125 -12.36 -1.14 -8.67
C THR A 125 -11.76 -1.89 -9.85
N GLY A 126 -12.20 -3.11 -10.11
CA GLY A 126 -11.60 -4.04 -11.07
C GLY A 126 -10.24 -4.60 -10.63
N ILE A 127 -9.86 -4.41 -9.38
CA ILE A 127 -8.58 -4.86 -8.82
C ILE A 127 -8.84 -6.07 -7.93
N TYR A 128 -8.13 -7.16 -8.19
CA TYR A 128 -8.08 -8.30 -7.29
C TYR A 128 -7.12 -8.01 -6.14
N ILE A 129 -7.59 -8.27 -4.92
CA ILE A 129 -6.77 -8.19 -3.70
C ILE A 129 -6.98 -9.47 -2.90
N GLU A 130 -6.04 -9.76 -2.03
CA GLU A 130 -6.14 -10.80 -1.02
C GLU A 130 -5.94 -10.17 0.35
N LEU A 131 -6.90 -10.38 1.27
CA LEU A 131 -6.86 -9.85 2.61
C LEU A 131 -6.32 -10.92 3.57
N ALA A 132 -5.49 -10.49 4.50
CA ALA A 132 -4.96 -11.32 5.56
C ALA A 132 -5.27 -10.72 6.93
N GLU A 133 -5.65 -11.56 7.87
CA GLU A 133 -5.78 -11.16 9.26
C GLU A 133 -4.39 -10.96 9.88
N LYS A 134 -4.20 -9.79 10.51
CA LYS A 134 -3.03 -9.51 11.34
C LYS A 134 -3.49 -9.26 12.76
N PRO A 135 -3.38 -10.27 13.65
CA PRO A 135 -3.78 -10.09 15.04
C PRO A 135 -3.04 -8.93 15.70
N MET A 136 -3.79 -7.97 16.23
CA MET A 136 -3.22 -6.81 16.94
C MET A 136 -2.75 -7.16 18.38
N TYR A 137 -3.02 -8.38 18.84
CA TYR A 137 -2.62 -8.84 20.17
C TYR A 137 -1.28 -9.56 20.10
N GLN A 138 -0.26 -8.92 20.65
CA GLN A 138 0.87 -9.70 21.15
C GLN A 138 0.43 -10.33 22.48
N GLU A 139 0.32 -11.65 22.52
CA GLU A 139 -0.07 -12.42 23.71
C GLU A 139 0.81 -12.12 24.95
N ASN A 140 1.89 -11.39 24.79
CA ASN A 140 2.89 -11.08 25.81
C ASN A 140 2.95 -9.61 26.25
N LEU A 141 2.01 -8.76 25.85
CA LEU A 141 1.91 -7.38 26.36
C LEU A 141 1.20 -7.37 27.73
N THR A 142 1.79 -8.03 28.72
CA THR A 142 1.45 -7.76 30.13
C THR A 142 2.10 -6.45 30.54
N VAL A 143 1.47 -5.72 31.48
CA VAL A 143 2.03 -4.47 32.04
C VAL A 143 3.46 -4.71 32.56
N GLU A 144 3.75 -5.90 33.10
CA GLU A 144 5.06 -6.32 33.59
C GLU A 144 6.11 -6.42 32.46
N ASN A 145 5.74 -6.96 31.29
CA ASN A 145 6.64 -7.04 30.14
C ASN A 145 6.93 -5.68 29.53
N VAL A 146 5.96 -4.77 29.49
CA VAL A 146 6.15 -3.39 29.05
C VAL A 146 7.06 -2.63 30.02
N LEU A 147 6.82 -2.76 31.33
CA LEU A 147 7.63 -2.11 32.36
C LEU A 147 9.07 -2.67 32.42
N SER A 148 9.27 -3.96 32.18
CA SER A 148 10.61 -4.55 32.09
C SER A 148 11.39 -4.01 30.89
N HIS A 149 10.73 -3.79 29.76
CA HIS A 149 11.35 -3.24 28.52
C HIS A 149 11.75 -1.76 28.68
N ILE A 150 10.98 -0.99 29.45
CA ILE A 150 11.28 0.41 29.76
C ILE A 150 12.45 0.53 30.77
N ARG A 151 12.56 -0.41 31.73
CA ARG A 151 13.62 -0.37 32.74
C ARG A 151 15.00 -0.82 32.24
N ASN A 152 15.05 -1.52 31.11
CA ASN A 152 16.27 -2.05 30.51
C ASN A 152 16.84 -1.15 29.37
N ARG A 153 16.33 0.05 29.22
CA ARG A 153 16.87 1.12 28.36
C ARG A 153 17.50 2.23 29.17
#